data_24b47c185505a4265a15115c4393fc54
#
_entry.id   24b47c185505a4265a15115c4393fc54
#
_cell.length_a   1.000
_cell.length_b   1.000
_cell.length_c   1.000
_cell.angle_alpha   90.00
_cell.angle_beta   90.00
_cell.angle_gamma   90.00
#
_symmetry.space_group_name_H-M   'P 1'
#
loop_
_entity.id
_entity.type
_entity.pdbx_description
1 polymer ?
#
loop_
_entity_poly.entity_id
_entity_poly.type
_entity_poly.pdbx_seq_one_letter_code
_entity_poly.pdbx_strand_id
1 'polypeptide(L)'
;MQNTTERKDVYSRINAQTVECLDEIIDARELAKRWQVPQTWIRNWTREGYANDPIPHVKLGRYVRFEWGSRLLSDWWEKRRR
;
A
#
# COMPACT_ATOMS: atom_id res chain seq x y z
N MET A 1 -24.09 -7.87 -17.52
CA MET A 1 -22.95 -8.42 -17.53
C MET A 1 -21.89 -7.59 -18.01
N GLN A 2 -22.02 -6.99 -19.08
CA GLN A 2 -21.05 -6.18 -19.56
C GLN A 2 -20.74 -5.02 -18.72
N ASN A 3 -21.67 -4.54 -17.92
CA ASN A 3 -21.44 -3.40 -17.07
C ASN A 3 -20.33 -3.62 -16.07
N THR A 4 -20.30 -4.79 -15.51
CA THR A 4 -19.28 -5.09 -14.54
C THR A 4 -17.91 -5.09 -15.18
N THR A 5 -17.83 -5.67 -16.36
CA THR A 5 -16.58 -5.75 -17.05
C THR A 5 -16.10 -4.37 -17.46
N GLU A 6 -17.01 -3.57 -17.94
CA GLU A 6 -16.66 -2.24 -18.34
C GLU A 6 -16.17 -1.42 -17.19
N ARG A 7 -16.80 -1.56 -16.04
CA ARG A 7 -16.41 -0.81 -14.89
C ARG A 7 -15.01 -1.20 -14.46
N LYS A 8 -14.69 -2.48 -14.53
CA LYS A 8 -13.39 -2.95 -14.19
C LYS A 8 -12.34 -2.41 -15.13
N ASP A 9 -12.64 -2.39 -16.39
CA ASP A 9 -11.70 -1.90 -17.37
C ASP A 9 -11.40 -0.43 -17.17
N VAL A 10 -12.42 0.35 -16.92
CA VAL A 10 -12.24 1.77 -16.71
C VAL A 10 -11.36 2.01 -15.51
N TYR A 11 -11.63 1.29 -14.46
CA TYR A 11 -10.88 1.45 -13.25
C TYR A 11 -9.40 1.08 -13.48
N SER A 12 -9.17 0.04 -14.21
CA SER A 12 -7.81 -0.39 -14.50
C SER A 12 -7.09 0.65 -15.33
N ARG A 13 -7.76 1.21 -16.30
CA ARG A 13 -7.15 2.20 -17.13
C ARG A 13 -6.78 3.44 -16.36
N ILE A 14 -7.64 3.86 -15.46
CA ILE A 14 -7.36 5.02 -14.65
C ILE A 14 -6.13 4.78 -13.82
N ASN A 15 -6.02 3.62 -13.22
CA ASN A 15 -4.87 3.28 -12.42
C ASN A 15 -3.60 3.31 -13.26
N ALA A 16 -3.66 2.74 -14.44
CA ALA A 16 -2.50 2.67 -15.28
C ALA A 16 -2.05 4.03 -15.73
N GLN A 17 -2.99 4.92 -15.95
CA GLN A 17 -2.64 6.24 -16.40
C GLN A 17 -2.15 7.12 -15.31
N THR A 18 -2.80 7.04 -14.17
CA THR A 18 -2.54 7.97 -13.11
C THR A 18 -1.31 7.60 -12.31
N VAL A 19 -1.15 6.34 -12.03
CA VAL A 19 -0.08 5.90 -11.17
C VAL A 19 0.67 4.77 -11.80
N GLU A 20 1.59 5.12 -12.63
CA GLU A 20 2.32 4.10 -13.32
C GLU A 20 3.08 3.20 -12.38
N CYS A 21 3.49 3.72 -11.25
CA CYS A 21 4.27 2.94 -10.32
C CYS A 21 3.42 2.19 -9.31
N LEU A 22 2.11 2.37 -9.35
CA LEU A 22 1.24 1.69 -8.41
C LEU A 22 0.78 0.37 -8.98
N ASP A 23 1.24 -0.72 -8.40
CA ASP A 23 0.87 -2.04 -8.88
C ASP A 23 -0.39 -2.57 -8.25
N GLU A 24 -0.53 -2.45 -6.96
CA GLU A 24 -1.71 -2.99 -6.30
C GLU A 24 -1.85 -2.44 -4.90
N ILE A 25 -3.00 -2.71 -4.32
CA ILE A 25 -3.29 -2.30 -2.94
C ILE A 25 -3.22 -3.55 -2.09
N ILE A 26 -2.41 -3.51 -1.05
CA ILE A 26 -2.24 -4.68 -0.19
C ILE A 26 -2.47 -4.30 1.26
N ASP A 27 -2.73 -5.31 2.10
CA ASP A 27 -2.94 -5.08 3.52
C ASP A 27 -1.63 -5.31 4.29
N ALA A 28 -1.70 -5.15 5.60
CA ALA A 28 -0.51 -5.27 6.43
C ALA A 28 0.07 -6.68 6.39
N ARG A 29 -0.79 -7.67 6.29
CA ARG A 29 -0.35 -9.04 6.25
C ARG A 29 0.46 -9.32 5.01
N GLU A 30 -0.03 -8.86 3.88
CA GLU A 30 0.68 -9.06 2.62
C GLU A 30 1.97 -8.26 2.58
N LEU A 31 1.95 -7.04 3.11
CA LEU A 31 3.15 -6.23 3.14
C LEU A 31 4.23 -6.89 4.00
N ALA A 32 3.82 -7.41 5.15
CA ALA A 32 4.75 -8.09 6.02
C ALA A 32 5.38 -9.28 5.32
N LYS A 33 4.57 -9.98 4.56
CA LYS A 33 5.04 -11.14 3.82
C LYS A 33 6.06 -10.74 2.76
N ARG A 34 5.78 -9.69 2.03
CA ARG A 34 6.68 -9.24 0.96
C ARG A 34 7.98 -8.70 1.50
N TRP A 35 7.92 -7.97 2.59
CA TRP A 35 9.12 -7.44 3.21
C TRP A 35 9.78 -8.44 4.15
N GLN A 36 9.11 -9.57 4.40
CA GLN A 36 9.62 -10.63 5.25
C GLN A 36 9.90 -10.14 6.66
N VAL A 37 8.94 -9.46 7.21
CA VAL A 37 9.02 -8.97 8.59
C VAL A 37 7.74 -9.38 9.31
N PRO A 38 7.74 -9.37 10.65
CA PRO A 38 6.54 -9.72 11.39
C PRO A 38 5.41 -8.73 11.11
N GLN A 39 4.19 -9.23 11.05
CA GLN A 39 3.04 -8.38 10.82
C GLN A 39 2.87 -7.36 11.93
N THR A 40 3.21 -7.73 13.13
CA THR A 40 3.13 -6.83 14.29
C THR A 40 4.00 -5.61 14.07
N TRP A 41 5.14 -5.81 13.46
CA TRP A 41 6.08 -4.73 13.16
C TRP A 41 5.44 -3.71 12.22
N ILE A 42 4.76 -4.22 11.19
CA ILE A 42 4.07 -3.35 10.25
C ILE A 42 3.00 -2.54 10.96
N ARG A 43 2.22 -3.18 11.79
CA ARG A 43 1.16 -2.50 12.50
C ARG A 43 1.68 -1.40 13.41
N ASN A 44 2.78 -1.68 14.09
CA ASN A 44 3.36 -0.70 14.98
C ASN A 44 3.87 0.51 14.21
N TRP A 45 4.46 0.28 13.04
CA TRP A 45 5.01 1.38 12.26
C TRP A 45 3.97 2.17 11.51
N THR A 46 2.72 1.72 11.53
CA THR A 46 1.63 2.51 10.96
C THR A 46 0.83 3.19 12.06
N ARG A 47 1.08 2.82 13.31
CA ARG A 47 0.31 3.38 14.41
C ARG A 47 0.74 4.80 14.68
N GLU A 48 -0.25 5.65 14.80
CA GLU A 48 0.00 7.05 15.05
C GLU A 48 0.68 7.21 16.39
N GLY A 49 1.75 7.97 16.43
CA GLY A 49 2.45 8.21 17.67
C GLY A 49 3.52 7.20 18.01
N TYR A 50 3.57 6.12 17.29
CA TYR A 50 4.57 5.09 17.56
C TYR A 50 5.91 5.45 16.95
N ALA A 51 5.87 5.99 15.75
CA ALA A 51 7.09 6.34 15.05
C ALA A 51 6.97 7.75 14.48
N ASN A 52 8.09 8.42 14.38
CA ASN A 52 8.09 9.77 13.82
C ASN A 52 7.84 9.74 12.33
N ASP A 53 8.18 8.64 11.71
CA ASP A 53 8.04 8.53 10.26
C ASP A 53 7.33 7.23 9.94
N PRO A 54 6.02 7.18 10.12
CA PRO A 54 5.27 5.94 9.91
C PRO A 54 5.27 5.51 8.46
N ILE A 55 5.02 4.23 8.25
CA ILE A 55 4.95 3.69 6.91
C ILE A 55 3.82 4.37 6.15
N PRO A 56 4.08 4.86 4.95
CA PRO A 56 3.02 5.46 4.15
C PRO A 56 1.88 4.48 3.93
N HIS A 57 0.68 4.89 4.26
CA HIS A 57 -0.47 4.00 4.16
C HIS A 57 -1.74 4.80 3.97
N VAL A 58 -2.81 4.10 3.63
CA VAL A 58 -4.12 4.70 3.46
C VAL A 58 -5.03 4.08 4.51
N LYS A 59 -5.73 4.91 5.23
CA LYS A 59 -6.62 4.43 6.26
C LYS A 59 -8.06 4.55 5.80
N LEU A 60 -8.74 3.43 5.71
CA LEU A 60 -10.14 3.39 5.29
C LEU A 60 -10.96 2.89 6.47
N GLY A 61 -11.44 3.81 7.29
CA GLY A 61 -12.11 3.41 8.52
C GLY A 61 -11.10 2.74 9.41
N ARG A 62 -11.35 1.50 9.74
CA ARG A 62 -10.41 0.74 10.56
C ARG A 62 -9.49 -0.13 9.74
N TYR A 63 -9.58 -0.03 8.43
CA TYR A 63 -8.74 -0.84 7.56
C TYR A 63 -7.55 -0.01 7.10
N VAL A 64 -6.37 -0.62 7.12
CA VAL A 64 -5.16 0.01 6.67
C VAL A 64 -4.69 -0.69 5.41
N ARG A 65 -4.36 0.08 4.40
CA ARG A 65 -3.91 -0.49 3.14
C ARG A 65 -2.67 0.23 2.66
N PHE A 66 -1.87 -0.47 1.87
CA PHE A 66 -0.62 0.07 1.37
C PHE A 66 -0.64 0.04 -0.15
N GLU A 67 -0.12 1.08 -0.75
CA GLU A 67 -0.07 1.19 -2.20
C GLU A 67 1.26 0.65 -2.67
N TRP A 68 1.25 -0.62 -3.01
CA TRP A 68 2.46 -1.30 -3.44
C TRP A 68 2.91 -0.73 -4.77
N GLY A 69 4.19 -0.39 -4.86
CA GLY A 69 4.70 0.23 -6.06
C GLY A 69 4.73 1.74 -6.00
N SER A 70 4.12 2.33 -4.98
CA SER A 70 4.14 3.78 -4.87
C SER A 70 5.52 4.24 -4.48
N ARG A 71 5.86 5.45 -4.91
CA ARG A 71 7.15 6.01 -4.61
C ARG A 71 7.33 6.27 -3.11
N LEU A 72 6.27 6.72 -2.46
CA LEU A 72 6.35 7.01 -1.04
C LEU A 72 6.70 5.76 -0.24
N LEU A 73 6.07 4.65 -0.56
CA LEU A 73 6.33 3.41 0.15
C LEU A 73 7.74 2.91 -0.13
N SER A 74 8.15 2.99 -1.37
CA SER A 74 9.49 2.56 -1.74
C SER A 74 10.56 3.40 -1.09
N ASP A 75 10.37 4.70 -1.06
CA ASP A 75 11.33 5.60 -0.45
C ASP A 75 11.45 5.35 1.03
N TRP A 76 10.31 5.10 1.68
CA TRP A 76 10.33 4.82 3.10
C TRP A 76 11.12 3.56 3.39
N TRP A 77 10.92 2.53 2.59
CA TRP A 77 11.61 1.27 2.75
C TRP A 77 13.10 1.42 2.52
N GLU A 78 13.47 2.16 1.49
CA GLU A 78 14.87 2.37 1.18
C GLU A 78 15.62 3.05 2.31
N LYS A 79 14.99 3.98 2.94
CA LYS A 79 15.60 4.67 4.07
C LYS A 79 15.83 3.74 5.24
N ARG A 80 14.92 2.81 5.42
CA ARG A 80 14.99 1.92 6.57
C ARG A 80 15.96 0.76 6.37
N ARG A 81 16.07 0.31 5.17
CA ARG A 81 16.84 -0.89 4.97
C ARG A 81 18.34 -0.63 4.83
N ARG A 82 18.74 0.61 4.90
CA ARG A 82 20.16 0.88 4.90
C ARG A 82 20.80 0.54 6.26
#